data_468e5dd74f82f3d8b19dede0c841f401
#
_entry.id   468e5dd74f82f3d8b19dede0c841f401
#
_cell.length_a   1.000
_cell.length_b   1.000
_cell.length_c   1.000
_cell.angle_alpha   90.00
_cell.angle_beta   90.00
_cell.angle_gamma   90.00
#
_symmetry.space_group_name_H-M   'P 1'
#
loop_
_entity.id
_entity.type
_entity.pdbx_description
1 polymer ?
#
loop_
_entity_poly.entity_id
_entity_poly.type
_entity_poly.pdbx_seq_one_letter_code
_entity_poly.pdbx_strand_id
1 'polypeptide(L)'
;LLLMRSPQLNNKRKTKMKTKIQTMAELVECDVDQVDVATYDENVFSCGSLEYLILTDEEADQVAEDYIKDSVWAFNPSFLASHTGIDEEIFEMLQDKCEDSNEVITNSIKDMDEFIADAIGQDGRGHFVSSYDNEEEELNDFFIYRIN
;
A
#
# COMPACT_ATOMS: atom_id res chain seq x y z
N LEU A 1 18.77 44.54 18.33
CA LEU A 1 18.40 44.19 18.20
C LEU A 1 17.98 43.11 17.59
N LEU A 2 18.27 42.65 16.87
CA LEU A 2 17.89 41.81 16.28
C LEU A 2 18.16 40.66 16.27
N LEU A 3 18.01 40.01 16.40
CA LEU A 3 18.00 39.09 16.49
C LEU A 3 18.07 38.09 15.81
N MET A 4 18.80 37.51 15.65
CA MET A 4 19.16 36.62 15.06
C MET A 4 18.92 35.41 15.52
N ARG A 5 18.18 34.65 15.39
CA ARG A 5 17.94 33.50 15.91
C ARG A 5 17.83 32.48 14.97
N SER A 6 17.68 32.46 13.88
CA SER A 6 17.39 31.48 12.94
C SER A 6 18.34 30.35 12.66
N PRO A 7 19.64 30.48 12.83
CA PRO A 7 20.56 29.39 12.49
C PRO A 7 20.30 28.08 13.19
N GLN A 8 19.79 28.16 14.40
CA GLN A 8 19.54 26.94 15.15
C GLN A 8 18.35 26.15 14.68
N LEU A 9 17.34 26.86 14.20
CA LEU A 9 16.16 26.22 13.64
C LEU A 9 16.48 25.52 12.35
N ASN A 10 17.38 26.09 11.57
CA ASN A 10 17.75 25.48 10.30
C ASN A 10 18.50 24.16 10.49
N ASN A 11 19.27 24.07 11.55
CA ASN A 11 19.99 22.82 11.79
C ASN A 11 19.10 21.65 12.12
N LYS A 12 17.94 21.91 12.75
CA LYS A 12 17.00 20.84 13.03
C LYS A 12 16.37 20.27 11.77
N ARG A 13 16.30 21.08 10.72
CA ARG A 13 15.68 20.63 9.48
C ARG A 13 16.61 19.82 8.60
N LYS A 14 17.90 19.81 8.95
CA LYS A 14 18.90 19.09 8.18
C LYS A 14 19.11 17.66 8.67
N THR A 15 18.27 17.19 9.56
CA THR A 15 18.37 15.79 9.99
C THR A 15 18.21 14.91 8.77
N LYS A 16 19.20 14.09 8.52
CA LYS A 16 19.24 13.25 7.35
C LYS A 16 18.17 12.16 7.45
N MET A 17 17.32 12.04 6.44
CA MET A 17 16.33 10.99 6.39
C MET A 17 17.01 9.66 6.15
N LYS A 18 16.50 8.61 6.78
CA LYS A 18 16.98 7.25 6.57
C LYS A 18 16.49 6.71 5.22
N THR A 19 17.30 5.87 4.60
CA THR A 19 16.94 5.20 3.36
C THR A 19 16.10 3.97 3.63
N LYS A 20 15.53 3.40 2.58
CA LYS A 20 14.80 2.14 2.69
C LYS A 20 15.70 0.99 3.14
N ILE A 21 16.95 0.95 2.66
CA ILE A 21 17.92 -0.07 3.08
C ILE A 21 18.22 0.06 4.57
N GLN A 22 18.45 1.28 5.05
CA GLN A 22 18.68 1.52 6.48
C GLN A 22 17.46 1.12 7.31
N THR A 23 16.28 1.40 6.80
CA THR A 23 15.02 1.04 7.45
C THR A 23 14.87 -0.47 7.55
N MET A 24 15.19 -1.21 6.48
CA MET A 24 15.16 -2.67 6.50
C MET A 24 16.14 -3.22 7.54
N ALA A 25 17.36 -2.71 7.56
CA ALA A 25 18.38 -3.15 8.51
C ALA A 25 17.95 -2.91 9.97
N GLU A 26 17.32 -1.77 10.23
CA GLU A 26 16.79 -1.43 11.55
C GLU A 26 15.62 -2.35 11.93
N LEU A 27 14.72 -2.60 10.99
CA LEU A 27 13.53 -3.42 11.22
C LEU A 27 13.89 -4.84 11.65
N VAL A 28 14.84 -5.46 10.96
CA VAL A 28 15.22 -6.86 11.20
C VAL A 28 16.50 -7.00 12.03
N GLU A 29 17.03 -5.89 12.52
CA GLU A 29 18.21 -5.87 13.40
C GLU A 29 19.42 -6.55 12.74
N CYS A 30 19.72 -6.19 11.51
CA CYS A 30 20.92 -6.67 10.81
C CYS A 30 21.77 -5.49 10.33
N ASP A 31 22.96 -5.78 9.81
CA ASP A 31 23.81 -4.75 9.23
C ASP A 31 23.32 -4.37 7.84
N VAL A 32 23.51 -3.11 7.46
CA VAL A 32 23.11 -2.62 6.13
C VAL A 32 23.72 -3.48 5.02
N ASP A 33 24.94 -3.96 5.20
CA ASP A 33 25.63 -4.80 4.22
C ASP A 33 24.95 -6.14 3.99
N GLN A 34 24.10 -6.57 4.91
CA GLN A 34 23.38 -7.84 4.81
C GLN A 34 22.03 -7.71 4.13
N VAL A 35 21.61 -6.49 3.80
CA VAL A 35 20.33 -6.23 3.13
C VAL A 35 20.52 -6.35 1.63
N ASP A 36 19.70 -7.18 1.00
CA ASP A 36 19.66 -7.33 -0.45
C ASP A 36 18.39 -6.67 -1.00
N VAL A 37 18.50 -6.11 -2.19
CA VAL A 37 17.38 -5.56 -2.93
C VAL A 37 16.98 -6.57 -4.00
N ALA A 38 15.69 -6.88 -4.11
CA ALA A 38 15.23 -7.83 -5.10
C ALA A 38 15.49 -7.31 -6.52
N THR A 39 15.76 -8.22 -7.45
CA THR A 39 16.03 -7.84 -8.84
C THR A 39 14.75 -7.50 -9.60
N TYR A 40 13.60 -8.00 -9.12
CA TYR A 40 12.30 -7.82 -9.78
C TYR A 40 11.52 -6.60 -9.27
N ASP A 41 11.90 -6.05 -8.12
CA ASP A 41 11.24 -4.90 -7.54
C ASP A 41 12.21 -4.14 -6.63
N GLU A 42 12.48 -2.89 -6.96
CA GLU A 42 13.43 -2.05 -6.20
C GLU A 42 12.98 -1.72 -4.79
N ASN A 43 11.71 -1.97 -4.47
CA ASN A 43 11.13 -1.71 -3.16
C ASN A 43 11.01 -2.95 -2.28
N VAL A 44 11.47 -4.09 -2.77
CA VAL A 44 11.50 -5.35 -2.02
C VAL A 44 12.91 -5.58 -1.49
N PHE A 45 13.00 -5.74 -0.18
CA PHE A 45 14.26 -5.91 0.53
C PHE A 45 14.25 -7.22 1.31
N SER A 46 15.40 -7.87 1.37
CA SER A 46 15.54 -9.12 2.11
C SER A 46 16.76 -9.10 3.02
N CYS A 47 16.66 -9.85 4.10
CA CYS A 47 17.77 -10.14 4.99
C CYS A 47 17.55 -11.56 5.52
N GLY A 48 18.40 -12.48 5.10
CA GLY A 48 18.19 -13.90 5.38
C GLY A 48 16.92 -14.37 4.67
N SER A 49 16.01 -15.00 5.41
CA SER A 49 14.75 -15.50 4.85
C SER A 49 13.61 -14.49 4.92
N LEU A 50 13.84 -13.32 5.51
CA LEU A 50 12.80 -12.30 5.68
C LEU A 50 12.77 -11.37 4.48
N GLU A 51 11.59 -11.15 3.92
CA GLU A 51 11.38 -10.21 2.83
C GLU A 51 10.29 -9.23 3.16
N TYR A 52 10.57 -7.95 2.89
CA TYR A 52 9.62 -6.86 3.14
C TYR A 52 9.56 -5.92 1.95
N LEU A 53 8.36 -5.42 1.71
CA LEU A 53 8.12 -4.33 0.77
C LEU A 53 8.15 -3.04 1.58
N ILE A 54 9.01 -2.09 1.20
CA ILE A 54 9.17 -0.82 1.91
C ILE A 54 8.82 0.31 0.97
N LEU A 55 7.80 1.08 1.33
CA LEU A 55 7.20 2.08 0.45
C LEU A 55 7.07 3.42 1.17
N THR A 56 7.11 4.50 0.39
CA THR A 56 6.63 5.79 0.88
C THR A 56 5.11 5.73 0.96
N ASP A 57 4.50 6.70 1.64
CA ASP A 57 3.04 6.76 1.73
C ASP A 57 2.38 6.80 0.35
N GLU A 58 2.93 7.60 -0.55
CA GLU A 58 2.41 7.72 -1.91
C GLU A 58 2.56 6.42 -2.72
N GLU A 59 3.70 5.76 -2.58
CA GLU A 59 3.92 4.47 -3.24
C GLU A 59 2.95 3.41 -2.72
N ALA A 60 2.71 3.40 -1.42
CA ALA A 60 1.77 2.46 -0.81
C ALA A 60 0.34 2.69 -1.29
N ASP A 61 -0.07 3.95 -1.41
CA ASP A 61 -1.38 4.29 -1.96
C ASP A 61 -1.51 3.78 -3.39
N GLN A 62 -0.46 3.95 -4.20
CA GLN A 62 -0.50 3.51 -5.59
C GLN A 62 -0.59 1.99 -5.71
N VAL A 63 0.16 1.26 -4.89
CA VAL A 63 0.10 -0.21 -4.88
C VAL A 63 -1.29 -0.69 -4.49
N ALA A 64 -1.88 -0.10 -3.45
CA ALA A 64 -3.22 -0.45 -3.02
C ALA A 64 -4.26 -0.14 -4.10
N GLU A 65 -4.17 1.04 -4.70
CA GLU A 65 -5.07 1.46 -5.78
C GLU A 65 -5.02 0.50 -6.96
N ASP A 66 -3.81 0.15 -7.41
CA ASP A 66 -3.63 -0.75 -8.54
C ASP A 66 -4.22 -2.13 -8.25
N TYR A 67 -3.98 -2.65 -7.04
CA TYR A 67 -4.54 -3.92 -6.63
C TYR A 67 -6.07 -3.90 -6.61
N ILE A 68 -6.65 -2.85 -6.04
CA ILE A 68 -8.10 -2.71 -5.96
C ILE A 68 -8.71 -2.64 -7.36
N LYS A 69 -8.12 -1.85 -8.26
CA LYS A 69 -8.62 -1.71 -9.64
C LYS A 69 -8.58 -3.03 -10.40
N ASP A 70 -7.56 -3.83 -10.18
CA ASP A 70 -7.41 -5.12 -10.86
C ASP A 70 -8.32 -6.20 -10.26
N SER A 71 -8.83 -6.00 -9.07
CA SER A 71 -9.62 -7.00 -8.34
C SER A 71 -11.01 -6.52 -7.93
N VAL A 72 -11.55 -5.51 -8.61
CA VAL A 72 -12.89 -5.00 -8.32
C VAL A 72 -13.93 -6.12 -8.35
N TRP A 73 -13.81 -7.04 -9.28
CA TRP A 73 -14.75 -8.16 -9.46
C TRP A 73 -14.84 -9.05 -8.21
N ALA A 74 -13.81 -9.09 -7.39
CA ALA A 74 -13.74 -9.98 -6.24
C ALA A 74 -14.35 -9.38 -4.95
N PHE A 75 -14.78 -8.14 -5.00
CA PHE A 75 -15.37 -7.50 -3.83
C PHE A 75 -16.74 -8.09 -3.52
N ASN A 76 -17.17 -7.92 -2.28
CA ASN A 76 -18.46 -8.39 -1.84
C ASN A 76 -19.58 -7.78 -2.69
N PRO A 77 -20.55 -8.58 -3.17
CA PRO A 77 -21.65 -8.07 -3.99
C PRO A 77 -22.42 -6.90 -3.36
N SER A 78 -22.63 -6.91 -2.05
CA SER A 78 -23.31 -5.79 -1.39
C SER A 78 -22.50 -4.51 -1.41
N PHE A 79 -21.18 -4.61 -1.33
CA PHE A 79 -20.28 -3.46 -1.45
C PHE A 79 -20.32 -2.88 -2.87
N LEU A 80 -20.27 -3.76 -3.87
CA LEU A 80 -20.40 -3.36 -5.27
C LEU A 80 -21.75 -2.70 -5.55
N ALA A 81 -22.81 -3.25 -4.99
CA ALA A 81 -24.16 -2.68 -5.14
C ALA A 81 -24.22 -1.27 -4.58
N SER A 82 -23.57 -1.00 -3.44
CA SER A 82 -23.58 0.32 -2.81
C SER A 82 -22.85 1.38 -3.65
N HIS A 83 -21.90 0.98 -4.49
CA HIS A 83 -21.12 1.89 -5.33
C HIS A 83 -21.62 1.99 -6.78
N THR A 84 -22.61 1.20 -7.15
CA THR A 84 -23.11 1.16 -8.53
C THR A 84 -24.60 1.43 -8.64
N GLY A 85 -25.36 1.13 -7.58
CA GLY A 85 -26.83 1.16 -7.65
C GLY A 85 -27.43 -0.03 -8.36
N ILE A 86 -26.62 -1.04 -8.69
CA ILE A 86 -27.06 -2.29 -9.34
C ILE A 86 -27.30 -3.34 -8.24
N ASP A 87 -28.32 -4.17 -8.43
CA ASP A 87 -28.68 -5.22 -7.49
C ASP A 87 -27.49 -6.19 -7.26
N GLU A 88 -27.26 -6.57 -6.01
CA GLU A 88 -26.15 -7.46 -5.67
C GLU A 88 -26.23 -8.83 -6.35
N GLU A 89 -27.43 -9.31 -6.68
CA GLU A 89 -27.61 -10.58 -7.38
C GLU A 89 -26.92 -10.57 -8.75
N ILE A 90 -26.87 -9.42 -9.41
CA ILE A 90 -26.21 -9.28 -10.70
C ILE A 90 -24.70 -9.50 -10.53
N PHE A 91 -24.12 -8.94 -9.46
CA PHE A 91 -22.70 -9.14 -9.20
C PHE A 91 -22.36 -10.57 -8.84
N GLU A 92 -23.24 -11.26 -8.11
CA GLU A 92 -23.05 -12.68 -7.84
C GLU A 92 -22.96 -13.48 -9.14
N MET A 93 -23.79 -13.17 -10.12
CA MET A 93 -23.74 -13.80 -11.43
C MET A 93 -22.46 -13.48 -12.20
N LEU A 94 -22.05 -12.20 -12.17
CA LEU A 94 -20.86 -11.76 -12.89
C LEU A 94 -19.58 -12.34 -12.28
N GLN A 95 -19.55 -12.55 -10.99
CA GLN A 95 -18.37 -13.09 -10.30
C GLN A 95 -18.03 -14.52 -10.71
N ASP A 96 -18.98 -15.26 -11.27
CA ASP A 96 -18.71 -16.58 -11.85
C ASP A 96 -17.74 -16.50 -13.03
N LYS A 97 -17.60 -15.33 -13.65
CA LYS A 97 -16.65 -15.06 -14.73
C LYS A 97 -15.26 -14.69 -14.22
N CYS A 98 -15.08 -14.59 -12.91
CA CYS A 98 -13.83 -14.21 -12.27
C CYS A 98 -13.27 -12.89 -12.88
N GLU A 99 -11.96 -12.82 -13.12
CA GLU A 99 -11.32 -11.60 -13.61
C GLU A 99 -11.87 -11.13 -14.97
N ASP A 100 -12.51 -11.99 -15.73
CA ASP A 100 -13.12 -11.59 -17.01
C ASP A 100 -14.26 -10.61 -16.83
N SER A 101 -14.87 -10.54 -15.65
CA SER A 101 -15.91 -9.57 -15.33
C SER A 101 -15.38 -8.24 -14.80
N ASN A 102 -14.07 -8.13 -14.55
CA ASN A 102 -13.51 -6.96 -13.88
C ASN A 102 -13.79 -5.65 -14.63
N GLU A 103 -13.62 -5.64 -15.93
CA GLU A 103 -13.84 -4.42 -16.73
C GLU A 103 -15.31 -3.97 -16.68
N VAL A 104 -16.24 -4.92 -16.81
CA VAL A 104 -17.68 -4.63 -16.79
C VAL A 104 -18.06 -4.02 -15.42
N ILE A 105 -17.60 -4.63 -14.35
CA ILE A 105 -17.91 -4.16 -13.00
C ILE A 105 -17.25 -2.80 -12.75
N THR A 106 -16.00 -2.64 -13.12
CA THR A 106 -15.28 -1.37 -12.99
C THR A 106 -16.03 -0.24 -13.68
N ASN A 107 -16.51 -0.48 -14.91
CA ASN A 107 -17.24 0.53 -15.67
C ASN A 107 -18.58 0.91 -15.05
N SER A 108 -19.14 0.08 -14.18
CA SER A 108 -20.41 0.36 -13.50
C SER A 108 -20.24 1.19 -12.23
N ILE A 109 -19.02 1.33 -11.72
CA ILE A 109 -18.75 2.08 -10.50
C ILE A 109 -18.89 3.58 -10.77
N LYS A 110 -19.70 4.27 -9.95
CA LYS A 110 -20.00 5.69 -10.16
C LYS A 110 -18.82 6.60 -9.89
N ASP A 111 -18.05 6.31 -8.84
CA ASP A 111 -16.91 7.12 -8.44
C ASP A 111 -15.81 6.17 -7.95
N MET A 112 -14.81 5.93 -8.79
CA MET A 112 -13.74 4.99 -8.46
C MET A 112 -12.89 5.46 -7.28
N ASP A 113 -12.64 6.76 -7.18
CA ASP A 113 -11.85 7.31 -6.06
C ASP A 113 -12.55 7.07 -4.74
N GLU A 114 -13.88 7.27 -4.69
CA GLU A 114 -14.67 6.99 -3.51
C GLU A 114 -14.70 5.50 -3.19
N PHE A 115 -14.81 4.66 -4.22
CA PHE A 115 -14.76 3.21 -4.05
C PHE A 115 -13.47 2.75 -3.40
N ILE A 116 -12.34 3.25 -3.89
CA ILE A 116 -11.01 2.91 -3.37
C ILE A 116 -10.87 3.40 -1.92
N ALA A 117 -11.26 4.65 -1.66
CA ALA A 117 -11.19 5.22 -0.31
C ALA A 117 -12.04 4.43 0.69
N ASP A 118 -13.23 4.02 0.27
CA ASP A 118 -14.14 3.25 1.11
C ASP A 118 -13.59 1.84 1.37
N ALA A 119 -13.05 1.19 0.35
CA ALA A 119 -12.42 -0.12 0.48
C ALA A 119 -11.26 -0.08 1.48
N ILE A 120 -10.37 0.89 1.34
CA ILE A 120 -9.23 1.05 2.25
C ILE A 120 -9.70 1.40 3.66
N GLY A 121 -10.74 2.23 3.77
CA GLY A 121 -11.32 2.60 5.06
C GLY A 121 -11.89 1.40 5.82
N GLN A 122 -12.47 0.45 5.12
CA GLN A 122 -13.07 -0.73 5.74
C GLN A 122 -12.06 -1.82 6.08
N ASP A 123 -11.15 -2.12 5.17
CA ASP A 123 -10.24 -3.26 5.31
C ASP A 123 -8.82 -2.88 5.70
N GLY A 124 -8.44 -1.61 5.53
CA GLY A 124 -7.09 -1.14 5.75
C GLY A 124 -6.21 -1.28 4.52
N ARG A 125 -5.26 -0.36 4.35
CA ARG A 125 -4.35 -0.38 3.21
C ARG A 125 -3.48 -1.65 3.20
N GLY A 126 -3.05 -2.12 4.37
CA GLY A 126 -2.25 -3.33 4.48
C GLY A 126 -2.93 -4.56 3.89
N HIS A 127 -4.26 -4.63 3.95
CA HIS A 127 -5.02 -5.72 3.36
C HIS A 127 -4.78 -5.84 1.84
N PHE A 128 -4.58 -4.71 1.17
CA PHE A 128 -4.41 -4.67 -0.28
C PHE A 128 -2.94 -4.68 -0.71
N VAL A 129 -2.00 -4.51 0.21
CA VAL A 129 -0.57 -4.42 -0.10
C VAL A 129 0.20 -5.63 0.41
N SER A 130 -0.11 -6.11 1.62
CA SER A 130 0.59 -7.26 2.19
C SER A 130 -0.19 -8.54 1.96
N SER A 131 0.39 -9.44 1.19
CA SER A 131 -0.22 -10.76 0.95
C SER A 131 0.06 -11.75 2.09
N TYR A 132 1.01 -11.45 2.94
CA TYR A 132 1.42 -12.37 4.01
C TYR A 132 0.51 -12.30 5.24
N ASP A 133 0.33 -11.10 5.80
CA ASP A 133 -0.40 -10.94 7.06
C ASP A 133 -1.43 -9.81 7.05
N ASN A 134 -1.56 -9.10 5.92
CA ASN A 134 -2.47 -7.96 5.75
C ASN A 134 -2.16 -6.78 6.69
N GLU A 135 -0.95 -6.74 7.25
CA GLU A 135 -0.56 -5.72 8.21
C GLU A 135 0.30 -4.64 7.56
N GLU A 136 0.24 -3.45 8.14
CA GLU A 136 1.06 -2.32 7.73
C GLU A 136 1.80 -1.80 8.95
N GLU A 137 3.13 -1.67 8.86
CA GLU A 137 3.94 -1.07 9.92
C GLU A 137 4.54 0.23 9.40
N GLU A 138 4.79 1.18 10.30
CA GLU A 138 5.44 2.43 9.96
C GLU A 138 6.78 2.53 10.68
N LEU A 139 7.83 2.86 9.95
CA LEU A 139 9.17 3.07 10.50
C LEU A 139 9.92 4.06 9.60
N ASN A 140 10.50 5.09 10.18
CA ASN A 140 11.29 6.10 9.45
C ASN A 140 10.50 6.79 8.31
N ASP A 141 9.21 7.00 8.51
CA ASP A 141 8.30 7.57 7.52
C ASP A 141 8.07 6.69 6.30
N PHE A 142 8.48 5.44 6.37
CA PHE A 142 8.13 4.43 5.37
C PHE A 142 7.06 3.50 5.92
N PHE A 143 6.32 2.89 4.99
CA PHE A 143 5.29 1.90 5.29
C PHE A 143 5.80 0.54 4.83
N ILE A 144 5.71 -0.43 5.71
CA ILE A 144 6.43 -1.70 5.58
C ILE A 144 5.42 -2.84 5.58
N TYR A 145 5.58 -3.72 4.61
CA TYR A 145 4.67 -4.85 4.41
C TYR A 145 5.47 -6.13 4.28
N ARG A 146 5.16 -7.10 5.11
CA ARG A 146 5.84 -8.39 5.04
C ARG A 146 5.36 -9.17 3.81
N ILE A 147 6.29 -9.81 3.11
CA ILE A 147 5.98 -10.58 1.91
C ILE A 147 6.03 -12.09 2.17
N ASN A 148 6.88 -12.51 3.09
CA ASN A 148 7.00 -13.93 3.41
C ASN A 148 7.28 -14.20 4.88
#